data_cb8947e95e54a4ace3545c699d94d64b
#
_entry.id   cb8947e95e54a4ace3545c699d94d64b
#
_cell.length_a   1.000
_cell.length_b   1.000
_cell.length_c   1.000
_cell.angle_alpha   90.00
_cell.angle_beta   90.00
_cell.angle_gamma   90.00
#
_symmetry.space_group_name_H-M   'P 1'
#
loop_
_entity.id
_entity.type
_entity.pdbx_description
1 polymer ?
#
loop_
_entity_poly.entity_id
_entity_poly.type
_entity_poly.pdbx_seq_one_letter_code
_entity_poly.pdbx_strand_id
1 'polypeptide(L)'
;MNRRKFLKECGAVVTFACTGKLWAARKTNRSKVPNILYIMSDDHAAHAISAYQSRLAKVAPTPNIDRLANEGILFENCFCTNSICVPSRATILTGQYSQANGALDLGGRLEPERQYLPKLMKQAGYETAMIGKWHLKQEPAFDYYCVLPGQGSYFNPILRESGGQWPKNEKRFAGYDSRHSSDVITDTSLKWLKGRDRSKPFFLMHHYKAPHDNFENAERYDWLFDDVDIPEPVSLWRQPEHGSQATKGMGTSIGKRNKRRNMGMHMFVDQSLPDEQYKRTAYQRYLKKYLRCVRGIDDNLGRLFAYLEKSGQMDNTVIIYTSDQGMMLGEHDYIDKRWMYEESMRMPFLVRYPKMIKAGTRTDEIINNTDFAPMILELAGVKAPGYMQGRSFVPLLRGKTPADWPKSTYYRYWMHMAHHDNPAHFGVRTKEYKLIFFYGLNYKKGGPKPTQPGWELYDMKNDPHEMNNLYGQPKYAAVVKELKAEMLRLRKKYNETDDKYPHIQKVIEEYWDK
;
A
#
# COMPACT_ATOMS: atom_id res chain seq x y z
N MET A 1 46.55 67.26 -8.43
CA MET A 1 46.23 66.76 -9.79
C MET A 1 44.76 66.31 -9.77
N ASN A 2 43.95 66.88 -10.65
CA ASN A 2 42.49 67.10 -10.48
C ASN A 2 41.66 65.85 -10.87
N ARG A 3 40.74 65.46 -10.00
CA ARG A 3 39.80 64.33 -10.12
C ARG A 3 38.81 64.43 -11.33
N ARG A 4 38.91 65.46 -12.18
CA ARG A 4 38.02 65.71 -13.33
C ARG A 4 38.55 65.23 -14.68
N LYS A 5 39.76 64.60 -14.77
CA LYS A 5 40.33 64.15 -16.03
C LYS A 5 40.27 62.61 -16.24
N PHE A 6 39.75 61.85 -15.24
CA PHE A 6 39.67 60.38 -15.33
C PHE A 6 38.29 59.85 -15.80
N LEU A 7 37.32 60.74 -16.06
CA LEU A 7 35.95 60.36 -16.41
C LEU A 7 35.57 60.62 -17.88
N LYS A 8 36.54 60.81 -18.80
CA LYS A 8 36.23 61.09 -20.21
C LYS A 8 36.73 60.05 -21.24
N GLU A 9 37.34 58.95 -20.85
CA GLU A 9 37.87 57.97 -21.81
C GLU A 9 37.39 56.50 -21.63
N CYS A 10 36.31 56.23 -20.91
CA CYS A 10 35.72 54.89 -20.87
C CYS A 10 34.22 54.94 -21.16
N GLY A 11 33.83 55.47 -22.31
CA GLY A 11 32.47 55.51 -22.80
C GLY A 11 32.22 54.50 -23.92
N ALA A 12 32.45 53.21 -23.65
CA ALA A 12 31.93 52.14 -24.50
C ALA A 12 30.81 51.43 -23.71
N VAL A 13 29.56 51.91 -23.92
CA VAL A 13 28.35 51.23 -23.43
C VAL A 13 28.18 49.97 -24.23
N VAL A 14 28.64 48.84 -23.68
CA VAL A 14 28.24 47.50 -24.15
C VAL A 14 26.87 47.22 -23.60
N THR A 15 25.85 47.48 -24.41
CA THR A 15 24.45 47.06 -24.15
C THR A 15 24.41 45.54 -24.25
N PHE A 16 24.59 44.86 -23.12
CA PHE A 16 24.19 43.45 -23.01
C PHE A 16 22.67 43.38 -23.09
N ALA A 17 22.16 43.09 -24.28
CA ALA A 17 20.79 42.64 -24.45
C ALA A 17 20.66 41.31 -23.70
N CYS A 18 20.21 41.36 -22.45
CA CYS A 18 19.66 40.19 -21.75
C CYS A 18 18.44 39.72 -22.55
N THR A 19 18.67 38.85 -23.54
CA THR A 19 17.61 38.03 -24.08
C THR A 19 17.21 37.08 -22.95
N GLY A 20 16.41 37.57 -22.03
CA GLY A 20 15.59 36.75 -21.16
C GLY A 20 14.76 35.87 -22.07
N LYS A 21 15.24 34.64 -22.32
CA LYS A 21 14.34 33.57 -22.73
C LYS A 21 13.33 33.43 -21.59
N LEU A 22 12.27 34.22 -21.66
CA LEU A 22 11.02 33.88 -21.02
C LEU A 22 10.76 32.44 -21.44
N TRP A 23 10.96 31.52 -20.52
CA TRP A 23 10.38 30.22 -20.59
C TRP A 23 8.88 30.46 -20.59
N ALA A 24 8.34 30.65 -21.79
CA ALA A 24 6.92 30.60 -22.02
C ALA A 24 6.53 29.22 -21.49
N ALA A 25 5.93 29.20 -20.30
CA ALA A 25 5.25 28.01 -19.79
C ALA A 25 4.37 27.54 -20.96
N ARG A 26 4.76 26.44 -21.60
CA ARG A 26 3.97 25.79 -22.64
C ARG A 26 2.57 25.72 -22.04
N LYS A 27 1.62 26.48 -22.57
CA LYS A 27 0.20 26.28 -22.35
C LYS A 27 -0.08 24.86 -22.82
N THR A 28 0.18 23.90 -21.95
CA THR A 28 -0.26 22.52 -22.15
C THR A 28 -1.76 22.64 -22.34
N ASN A 29 -2.21 22.15 -23.44
CA ASN A 29 -3.62 22.12 -23.80
C ASN A 29 -4.34 21.36 -22.69
N ARG A 30 -4.83 22.06 -21.66
CA ARG A 30 -5.35 21.55 -20.37
C ARG A 30 -6.54 20.59 -20.54
N SER A 31 -7.08 20.47 -21.75
CA SER A 31 -8.12 19.49 -22.11
C SER A 31 -7.60 18.06 -22.33
N LYS A 32 -6.28 17.81 -22.22
CA LYS A 32 -5.65 16.51 -22.57
C LYS A 32 -5.22 15.65 -21.38
N VAL A 33 -5.13 16.18 -20.16
CA VAL A 33 -4.75 15.38 -19.00
C VAL A 33 -5.97 14.89 -18.22
N PRO A 34 -5.97 13.63 -17.75
CA PRO A 34 -7.10 13.06 -17.01
C PRO A 34 -7.20 13.62 -15.59
N ASN A 35 -8.39 13.54 -15.01
CA ASN A 35 -8.52 13.51 -13.54
C ASN A 35 -7.96 12.21 -13.01
N ILE A 36 -7.51 12.20 -11.76
CA ILE A 36 -7.01 10.99 -11.10
C ILE A 36 -7.73 10.81 -9.77
N LEU A 37 -8.46 9.72 -9.65
CA LEU A 37 -9.08 9.24 -8.41
C LEU A 37 -8.30 8.03 -7.93
N TYR A 38 -7.48 8.21 -6.90
CA TYR A 38 -6.71 7.15 -6.25
C TYR A 38 -7.44 6.71 -4.99
N ILE A 39 -7.98 5.49 -5.02
CA ILE A 39 -8.74 4.90 -3.93
C ILE A 39 -7.89 3.85 -3.24
N MET A 40 -7.77 3.95 -1.91
CA MET A 40 -7.02 3.00 -1.12
C MET A 40 -7.80 2.60 0.12
N SER A 41 -7.92 1.30 0.35
CA SER A 41 -8.49 0.74 1.57
C SER A 41 -7.37 0.22 2.48
N ASP A 42 -7.53 0.32 3.79
CA ASP A 42 -6.52 -0.09 4.75
C ASP A 42 -6.66 -1.59 5.06
N ASP A 43 -5.61 -2.38 4.83
CA ASP A 43 -5.61 -3.85 5.02
C ASP A 43 -6.58 -4.61 4.11
N HIS A 44 -6.83 -4.17 2.88
CA HIS A 44 -7.71 -4.88 1.98
C HIS A 44 -6.95 -5.95 1.18
N ALA A 45 -7.14 -7.20 1.56
CA ALA A 45 -6.55 -8.36 0.90
C ALA A 45 -7.05 -8.51 -0.55
N ALA A 46 -6.14 -8.74 -1.49
CA ALA A 46 -6.50 -8.96 -2.90
C ALA A 46 -7.52 -10.11 -3.06
N HIS A 47 -7.32 -11.19 -2.30
CA HIS A 47 -8.23 -12.35 -2.35
C HIS A 47 -9.59 -12.15 -1.67
N ALA A 48 -9.87 -10.96 -1.08
CA ALA A 48 -11.19 -10.55 -0.63
C ALA A 48 -11.94 -9.69 -1.67
N ILE A 49 -11.40 -9.57 -2.88
CA ILE A 49 -12.04 -8.92 -4.03
C ILE A 49 -12.41 -9.99 -5.06
N SER A 50 -13.68 -10.06 -5.44
CA SER A 50 -14.18 -11.15 -6.29
C SER A 50 -13.53 -11.22 -7.68
N ALA A 51 -13.07 -10.10 -8.23
CA ALA A 51 -12.31 -10.06 -9.49
C ALA A 51 -11.02 -10.91 -9.47
N TYR A 52 -10.42 -11.17 -8.29
CA TYR A 52 -9.25 -12.05 -8.15
C TYR A 52 -9.60 -13.54 -8.09
N GLN A 53 -10.88 -13.91 -8.16
CA GLN A 53 -11.37 -15.28 -8.29
C GLN A 53 -10.91 -16.23 -7.17
N SER A 54 -10.76 -15.72 -5.96
CA SER A 54 -10.39 -16.49 -4.78
C SER A 54 -11.53 -17.36 -4.24
N ARG A 55 -11.24 -18.12 -3.16
CA ARG A 55 -12.24 -18.87 -2.41
C ARG A 55 -13.42 -18.00 -1.91
N LEU A 56 -13.19 -16.69 -1.72
CA LEU A 56 -14.19 -15.75 -1.20
C LEU A 56 -15.09 -15.14 -2.30
N ALA A 57 -14.70 -15.24 -3.56
CA ALA A 57 -15.33 -14.53 -4.67
C ALA A 57 -16.84 -14.80 -4.81
N LYS A 58 -17.26 -16.06 -4.59
CA LYS A 58 -18.69 -16.43 -4.72
C LYS A 58 -19.53 -16.02 -3.52
N VAL A 59 -18.94 -16.02 -2.33
CA VAL A 59 -19.66 -15.72 -1.08
C VAL A 59 -19.70 -14.23 -0.75
N ALA A 60 -18.68 -13.48 -1.20
CA ALA A 60 -18.54 -12.05 -0.93
C ALA A 60 -18.23 -11.26 -2.21
N PRO A 61 -19.17 -11.13 -3.15
CA PRO A 61 -18.96 -10.38 -4.39
C PRO A 61 -18.77 -8.89 -4.14
N THR A 62 -17.89 -8.27 -4.94
CA THR A 62 -17.53 -6.84 -4.89
C THR A 62 -17.81 -6.16 -6.24
N PRO A 63 -19.08 -6.03 -6.65
CA PRO A 63 -19.44 -5.68 -8.03
C PRO A 63 -18.92 -4.31 -8.47
N ASN A 64 -18.81 -3.33 -7.58
CA ASN A 64 -18.29 -2.00 -7.93
C ASN A 64 -16.76 -2.01 -8.09
N ILE A 65 -16.03 -2.75 -7.24
CA ILE A 65 -14.58 -2.94 -7.41
C ILE A 65 -14.31 -3.77 -8.67
N ASP A 66 -15.06 -4.85 -8.89
CA ASP A 66 -14.93 -5.72 -10.06
C ASP A 66 -15.16 -4.98 -11.36
N ARG A 67 -16.01 -3.94 -11.35
CA ARG A 67 -16.21 -3.07 -12.50
C ARG A 67 -14.89 -2.46 -12.98
N LEU A 68 -13.96 -2.12 -12.09
CA LEU A 68 -12.65 -1.58 -12.49
C LEU A 68 -11.79 -2.62 -13.22
N ALA A 69 -11.90 -3.90 -12.86
CA ALA A 69 -11.26 -4.99 -13.59
C ALA A 69 -11.93 -5.22 -14.96
N ASN A 70 -13.25 -5.24 -14.99
CA ASN A 70 -14.04 -5.52 -16.20
C ASN A 70 -13.93 -4.41 -17.24
N GLU A 71 -13.86 -3.14 -16.82
CA GLU A 71 -13.75 -1.97 -17.68
C GLU A 71 -12.30 -1.45 -17.82
N GLY A 72 -11.33 -2.13 -17.21
CA GLY A 72 -9.93 -1.70 -17.14
C GLY A 72 -8.93 -2.83 -17.12
N ILE A 73 -7.92 -2.72 -16.25
CA ILE A 73 -6.86 -3.71 -16.06
C ILE A 73 -6.74 -4.13 -14.60
N LEU A 74 -6.50 -5.43 -14.36
CA LEU A 74 -6.16 -6.01 -13.08
C LEU A 74 -4.72 -6.52 -13.09
N PHE A 75 -3.95 -6.17 -12.05
CA PHE A 75 -2.60 -6.67 -11.82
C PHE A 75 -2.63 -7.83 -10.82
N GLU A 76 -2.13 -8.99 -11.24
CA GLU A 76 -2.04 -10.18 -10.39
C GLU A 76 -0.90 -10.08 -9.38
N ASN A 77 0.21 -9.44 -9.76
CA ASN A 77 1.46 -9.36 -9.01
C ASN A 77 1.81 -7.91 -8.64
N CYS A 78 0.97 -7.30 -7.82
CA CYS A 78 1.26 -6.01 -7.20
C CYS A 78 1.67 -6.22 -5.74
N PHE A 79 2.82 -5.68 -5.33
CA PHE A 79 3.39 -5.93 -4.01
C PHE A 79 3.68 -4.64 -3.23
N CYS A 80 3.58 -4.69 -1.90
CA CYS A 80 4.18 -3.68 -1.05
C CYS A 80 5.62 -4.05 -0.69
N THR A 81 6.44 -3.04 -0.44
CA THR A 81 7.85 -3.23 -0.09
C THR A 81 8.10 -3.39 1.41
N ASN A 82 7.08 -3.08 2.22
CA ASN A 82 7.05 -3.25 3.67
C ASN A 82 5.57 -3.31 4.09
N SER A 83 5.11 -4.48 4.48
CA SER A 83 3.68 -4.79 4.71
C SER A 83 3.17 -4.23 6.03
N ILE A 84 3.20 -2.89 6.15
CA ILE A 84 2.67 -2.15 7.29
C ILE A 84 2.32 -0.70 6.90
N CYS A 85 1.22 -0.16 7.44
CA CYS A 85 0.57 1.07 6.99
C CYS A 85 1.50 2.28 6.78
N VAL A 86 2.23 2.73 7.82
CA VAL A 86 3.05 3.95 7.74
C VAL A 86 4.17 3.82 6.70
N PRO A 87 5.01 2.77 6.69
CA PRO A 87 6.01 2.55 5.66
C PRO A 87 5.43 2.47 4.25
N SER A 88 4.36 1.69 4.05
CA SER A 88 3.76 1.55 2.72
C SER A 88 3.20 2.88 2.19
N ARG A 89 2.47 3.64 3.02
CA ARG A 89 1.94 4.95 2.65
C ARG A 89 3.04 5.96 2.34
N ALA A 90 4.15 5.94 3.10
CA ALA A 90 5.32 6.75 2.81
C ALA A 90 5.95 6.36 1.47
N THR A 91 6.06 5.06 1.18
CA THR A 91 6.57 4.54 -0.11
C THR A 91 5.72 5.01 -1.28
N ILE A 92 4.39 4.94 -1.19
CA ILE A 92 3.46 5.39 -2.23
C ILE A 92 3.65 6.89 -2.54
N LEU A 93 3.82 7.74 -1.53
CA LEU A 93 3.97 9.19 -1.75
C LEU A 93 5.36 9.61 -2.22
N THR A 94 6.38 8.82 -1.90
CA THR A 94 7.78 9.18 -2.21
C THR A 94 8.34 8.46 -3.43
N GLY A 95 7.75 7.32 -3.83
CA GLY A 95 8.35 6.41 -4.81
C GLY A 95 9.66 5.78 -4.31
N GLN A 96 9.87 5.70 -2.97
CA GLN A 96 11.12 5.25 -2.34
C GLN A 96 10.88 4.13 -1.35
N TYR A 97 11.83 3.20 -1.24
CA TYR A 97 11.86 2.18 -0.19
C TYR A 97 12.00 2.80 1.22
N SER A 98 11.65 2.04 2.24
CA SER A 98 11.60 2.50 3.63
C SER A 98 12.89 3.12 4.14
N GLN A 99 14.06 2.54 3.83
CA GLN A 99 15.35 3.09 4.27
C GLN A 99 15.68 4.43 3.61
N ALA A 100 15.28 4.62 2.34
CA ALA A 100 15.47 5.86 1.63
C ALA A 100 14.49 6.96 2.07
N ASN A 101 13.21 6.62 2.31
CA ASN A 101 12.22 7.59 2.76
C ASN A 101 12.22 7.85 4.27
N GLY A 102 12.86 6.99 5.07
CA GLY A 102 13.01 7.11 6.52
C GLY A 102 11.85 6.55 7.34
N ALA A 103 10.78 6.04 6.73
CA ALA A 103 9.66 5.45 7.42
C ALA A 103 9.83 3.92 7.51
N LEU A 104 10.57 3.45 8.52
CA LEU A 104 10.88 2.02 8.70
C LEU A 104 9.79 1.26 9.43
N ASP A 105 9.09 1.92 10.36
CA ASP A 105 8.10 1.33 11.26
C ASP A 105 6.88 2.25 11.46
N LEU A 106 5.94 1.86 12.33
CA LEU A 106 4.76 2.67 12.69
C LEU A 106 5.13 3.98 13.40
N GLY A 107 6.36 4.11 13.92
CA GLY A 107 6.91 5.34 14.48
C GLY A 107 7.34 6.34 13.41
N GLY A 108 7.49 5.91 12.16
CA GLY A 108 7.94 6.73 11.04
C GLY A 108 7.11 7.99 10.82
N ARG A 109 7.76 9.02 10.28
CA ARG A 109 7.14 10.30 9.93
C ARG A 109 7.53 10.63 8.49
N LEU A 110 6.65 11.28 7.77
CA LEU A 110 6.95 11.79 6.43
C LEU A 110 6.73 13.30 6.39
N GLU A 111 7.83 14.03 6.47
CA GLU A 111 7.80 15.49 6.46
C GLU A 111 7.13 16.03 5.18
N PRO A 112 6.40 17.15 5.26
CA PRO A 112 5.68 17.73 4.11
C PRO A 112 6.58 17.92 2.89
N GLU A 113 7.86 18.28 3.08
CA GLU A 113 8.85 18.46 2.01
C GLU A 113 9.14 17.19 1.24
N ARG A 114 8.99 16.03 1.89
CA ARG A 114 9.23 14.69 1.32
C ARG A 114 7.96 14.03 0.76
N GLN A 115 6.82 14.64 0.89
CA GLN A 115 5.58 14.19 0.27
C GLN A 115 5.57 14.57 -1.22
N TYR A 116 6.44 13.92 -2.00
CA TYR A 116 6.76 14.34 -3.36
C TYR A 116 5.57 14.30 -4.32
N LEU A 117 4.79 13.21 -4.28
CA LEU A 117 3.69 13.01 -5.22
C LEU A 117 2.67 14.17 -5.19
N PRO A 118 2.04 14.56 -4.07
CA PRO A 118 1.08 15.66 -4.07
C PRO A 118 1.72 17.00 -4.47
N LYS A 119 2.96 17.26 -4.08
CA LYS A 119 3.67 18.50 -4.45
C LYS A 119 3.88 18.60 -5.96
N LEU A 120 4.32 17.52 -6.60
CA LEU A 120 4.55 17.49 -8.05
C LEU A 120 3.23 17.55 -8.82
N MET A 121 2.16 16.94 -8.31
CA MET A 121 0.83 17.06 -8.90
C MET A 121 0.29 18.51 -8.83
N LYS A 122 0.49 19.22 -7.71
CA LYS A 122 0.18 20.65 -7.60
C LYS A 122 0.95 21.48 -8.63
N GLN A 123 2.26 21.25 -8.77
CA GLN A 123 3.09 21.93 -9.76
C GLN A 123 2.63 21.64 -11.21
N ALA A 124 2.06 20.47 -11.47
CA ALA A 124 1.45 20.11 -12.74
C ALA A 124 0.09 20.78 -12.99
N GLY A 125 -0.42 21.54 -12.02
CA GLY A 125 -1.68 22.29 -12.13
C GLY A 125 -2.93 21.50 -11.74
N TYR A 126 -2.77 20.37 -11.06
CA TYR A 126 -3.88 19.64 -10.46
C TYR A 126 -4.35 20.33 -9.18
N GLU A 127 -5.67 20.32 -8.96
CA GLU A 127 -6.23 20.55 -7.64
C GLU A 127 -6.16 19.25 -6.86
N THR A 128 -5.46 19.27 -5.70
CA THR A 128 -5.11 18.06 -4.97
C THR A 128 -5.88 17.94 -3.66
N ALA A 129 -6.38 16.73 -3.36
CA ALA A 129 -7.06 16.47 -2.10
C ALA A 129 -6.66 15.12 -1.50
N MET A 130 -6.59 15.09 -0.14
CA MET A 130 -6.42 13.87 0.67
C MET A 130 -7.60 13.74 1.62
N ILE A 131 -8.40 12.69 1.47
CA ILE A 131 -9.61 12.48 2.29
C ILE A 131 -9.61 11.07 2.88
N GLY A 132 -9.79 10.97 4.21
CA GLY A 132 -9.86 9.70 4.93
C GLY A 132 -8.59 9.36 5.71
N LYS A 133 -8.16 8.08 5.72
CA LYS A 133 -7.03 7.65 6.55
C LYS A 133 -5.68 8.12 6.02
N TRP A 134 -5.01 8.97 6.80
CA TRP A 134 -3.68 9.51 6.48
C TRP A 134 -2.53 8.72 7.11
N HIS A 135 -2.50 8.64 8.42
CA HIS A 135 -1.59 7.86 9.27
C HIS A 135 -0.08 8.21 9.20
N LEU A 136 0.33 9.24 8.46
CA LEU A 136 1.74 9.64 8.31
C LEU A 136 2.23 10.70 9.31
N LYS A 137 1.45 11.02 10.33
CA LYS A 137 1.73 11.91 11.46
C LYS A 137 1.94 13.39 11.13
N GLN A 138 2.59 13.74 10.04
CA GLN A 138 2.81 15.11 9.60
C GLN A 138 1.63 15.62 8.77
N GLU A 139 1.52 16.93 8.62
CA GLU A 139 0.45 17.55 7.85
C GLU A 139 0.46 17.10 6.39
N PRO A 140 -0.70 16.75 5.79
CA PRO A 140 -0.78 16.43 4.38
C PRO A 140 -0.42 17.62 3.47
N ALA A 141 0.52 17.45 2.53
CA ALA A 141 0.96 18.49 1.61
C ALA A 141 0.03 18.66 0.38
N PHE A 142 -1.28 18.59 0.60
CA PHE A 142 -2.33 18.74 -0.43
C PHE A 142 -2.95 20.16 -0.37
N ASP A 143 -3.68 20.57 -1.42
CA ASP A 143 -4.44 21.84 -1.41
C ASP A 143 -5.60 21.75 -0.41
N TYR A 144 -6.23 20.59 -0.34
CA TYR A 144 -7.26 20.26 0.64
C TYR A 144 -6.98 18.93 1.31
N TYR A 145 -7.24 18.85 2.60
CA TYR A 145 -7.30 17.54 3.29
C TYR A 145 -8.43 17.53 4.32
N CYS A 146 -9.00 16.33 4.50
CA CYS A 146 -9.93 16.03 5.57
C CYS A 146 -9.68 14.59 6.04
N VAL A 147 -8.89 14.41 7.11
CA VAL A 147 -8.26 13.14 7.43
C VAL A 147 -8.54 12.67 8.85
N LEU A 148 -8.60 11.34 9.02
CA LEU A 148 -8.71 10.70 10.33
C LEU A 148 -7.41 10.88 11.14
N PRO A 149 -7.47 11.27 12.43
CA PRO A 149 -6.34 11.27 13.33
C PRO A 149 -5.85 9.84 13.60
N GLY A 150 -4.57 9.57 13.44
CA GLY A 150 -3.96 8.26 13.70
C GLY A 150 -4.65 7.13 12.95
N GLN A 151 -5.17 6.13 13.68
CA GLN A 151 -5.95 5.02 13.11
C GLN A 151 -7.41 5.40 12.80
N GLY A 152 -7.92 6.47 13.42
CA GLY A 152 -9.32 6.85 13.34
C GLY A 152 -10.27 5.87 14.02
N SER A 153 -11.55 6.25 14.15
CA SER A 153 -12.63 5.40 14.62
C SER A 153 -13.56 5.00 13.47
N TYR A 154 -14.25 3.88 13.63
CA TYR A 154 -15.25 3.43 12.66
C TYR A 154 -16.54 4.22 12.75
N PHE A 155 -17.00 4.53 13.97
CA PHE A 155 -18.19 5.32 14.23
C PHE A 155 -17.83 6.68 14.80
N ASN A 156 -18.68 7.67 14.57
CA ASN A 156 -18.51 9.05 15.03
C ASN A 156 -17.10 9.62 14.73
N PRO A 157 -16.60 9.50 13.49
CA PRO A 157 -15.22 9.85 13.21
C PRO A 157 -14.95 11.34 13.45
N ILE A 158 -13.87 11.60 14.17
CA ILE A 158 -13.27 12.93 14.24
C ILE A 158 -12.37 13.07 13.01
N LEU A 159 -12.36 14.23 12.37
CA LEU A 159 -11.53 14.51 11.20
C LEU A 159 -10.70 15.77 11.43
N ARG A 160 -9.50 15.80 10.86
CA ARG A 160 -8.67 17.01 10.75
C ARG A 160 -8.83 17.59 9.37
N GLU A 161 -9.28 18.83 9.30
CA GLU A 161 -9.53 19.52 8.03
C GLU A 161 -8.53 20.66 7.81
N SER A 162 -8.12 20.86 6.56
CA SER A 162 -7.25 21.97 6.15
C SER A 162 -7.82 23.34 6.55
N GLY A 163 -6.94 24.34 6.68
CA GLY A 163 -7.32 25.70 7.10
C GLY A 163 -7.31 25.94 8.60
N GLY A 164 -6.87 24.97 9.41
CA GLY A 164 -6.62 25.11 10.85
C GLY A 164 -5.18 24.70 11.22
N GLN A 165 -4.79 24.91 12.47
CA GLN A 165 -3.44 24.59 12.95
C GLN A 165 -3.27 23.07 13.17
N TRP A 166 -2.45 22.42 12.37
CA TRP A 166 -2.08 21.02 12.55
C TRP A 166 -1.26 20.80 13.84
N PRO A 167 -1.50 19.72 14.61
CA PRO A 167 -2.55 18.69 14.49
C PRO A 167 -3.83 19.01 15.30
N LYS A 168 -4.03 20.25 15.72
CA LYS A 168 -5.13 20.69 16.60
C LYS A 168 -6.42 21.04 15.85
N ASN A 169 -6.45 20.89 14.53
CA ASN A 169 -7.57 21.23 13.64
C ASN A 169 -8.63 20.11 13.54
N GLU A 170 -8.90 19.44 14.67
CA GLU A 170 -9.91 18.38 14.75
C GLU A 170 -11.32 18.97 14.76
N LYS A 171 -12.21 18.35 13.98
CA LYS A 171 -13.62 18.73 13.88
C LYS A 171 -14.52 17.49 13.91
N ARG A 172 -15.67 17.64 14.54
CA ARG A 172 -16.83 16.79 14.29
C ARG A 172 -17.77 17.52 13.34
N PHE A 173 -18.17 16.87 12.28
CA PHE A 173 -19.09 17.46 11.33
C PHE A 173 -20.53 17.16 11.73
N ALA A 174 -21.40 18.17 11.68
CA ALA A 174 -22.82 18.00 11.93
C ALA A 174 -23.42 16.93 10.98
N GLY A 175 -24.27 16.05 11.50
CA GLY A 175 -24.88 14.97 10.75
C GLY A 175 -23.99 13.73 10.56
N TYR A 176 -22.83 13.67 11.23
CA TYR A 176 -21.94 12.49 11.21
C TYR A 176 -22.05 11.63 12.48
N ASP A 177 -22.91 12.03 13.41
CA ASP A 177 -23.19 11.24 14.61
C ASP A 177 -23.82 9.89 14.24
N SER A 178 -23.36 8.84 14.89
CA SER A 178 -23.73 7.44 14.61
C SER A 178 -23.43 6.94 13.19
N ARG A 179 -22.69 7.71 12.39
CA ARG A 179 -22.37 7.31 11.02
C ARG A 179 -21.02 6.59 10.94
N HIS A 180 -20.99 5.62 10.03
CA HIS A 180 -19.78 4.85 9.76
C HIS A 180 -18.75 5.65 8.96
N SER A 181 -17.45 5.50 9.29
CA SER A 181 -16.37 6.26 8.68
C SER A 181 -16.27 6.11 7.16
N SER A 182 -16.61 4.94 6.59
CA SER A 182 -16.61 4.77 5.13
C SER A 182 -17.64 5.67 4.44
N ASP A 183 -18.83 5.85 5.05
CA ASP A 183 -19.85 6.75 4.53
C ASP A 183 -19.43 8.21 4.65
N VAL A 184 -18.87 8.58 5.81
CA VAL A 184 -18.39 9.94 6.09
C VAL A 184 -17.25 10.34 5.14
N ILE A 185 -16.30 9.46 4.90
CA ILE A 185 -15.18 9.68 3.96
C ILE A 185 -15.72 9.87 2.54
N THR A 186 -16.69 9.05 2.13
CA THR A 186 -17.32 9.15 0.82
C THR A 186 -18.10 10.44 0.65
N ASP A 187 -18.91 10.83 1.66
CA ASP A 187 -19.65 12.09 1.63
C ASP A 187 -18.73 13.30 1.54
N THR A 188 -17.62 13.28 2.31
CA THR A 188 -16.61 14.33 2.27
C THR A 188 -15.97 14.44 0.89
N SER A 189 -15.65 13.31 0.25
CA SER A 189 -15.10 13.29 -1.10
C SER A 189 -16.12 13.79 -2.14
N LEU A 190 -17.37 13.39 -2.03
CA LEU A 190 -18.45 13.86 -2.90
C LEU A 190 -18.68 15.38 -2.73
N LYS A 191 -18.63 15.88 -1.48
CA LYS A 191 -18.73 17.32 -1.19
C LYS A 191 -17.58 18.09 -1.86
N TRP A 192 -16.35 17.62 -1.70
CA TRP A 192 -15.17 18.23 -2.32
C TRP A 192 -15.26 18.20 -3.84
N LEU A 193 -15.59 17.05 -4.46
CA LEU A 193 -15.75 16.91 -5.91
C LEU A 193 -16.82 17.84 -6.50
N LYS A 194 -17.88 18.16 -5.75
CA LYS A 194 -18.93 19.11 -6.16
C LYS A 194 -18.48 20.57 -6.06
N GLY A 195 -17.67 20.89 -5.05
CA GLY A 195 -17.26 22.27 -4.73
C GLY A 195 -15.95 22.73 -5.37
N ARG A 196 -15.15 21.82 -5.97
CA ARG A 196 -13.84 22.13 -6.54
C ARG A 196 -13.91 23.00 -7.81
N ASP A 197 -12.80 23.61 -8.17
CA ASP A 197 -12.62 24.32 -9.44
C ASP A 197 -12.60 23.31 -10.62
N ARG A 198 -13.68 23.25 -11.38
CA ARG A 198 -13.81 22.34 -12.53
C ARG A 198 -12.95 22.74 -13.74
N SER A 199 -12.35 23.91 -13.75
CA SER A 199 -11.41 24.32 -14.81
C SER A 199 -10.05 23.61 -14.71
N LYS A 200 -9.76 22.99 -13.55
CA LYS A 200 -8.53 22.25 -13.28
C LYS A 200 -8.80 20.74 -13.24
N PRO A 201 -7.84 19.89 -13.68
CA PRO A 201 -7.89 18.48 -13.39
C PRO A 201 -7.72 18.27 -11.87
N PHE A 202 -8.28 17.18 -11.34
CA PHE A 202 -8.12 16.84 -9.92
C PHE A 202 -7.24 15.61 -9.72
N PHE A 203 -6.53 15.61 -8.59
CA PHE A 203 -5.90 14.45 -7.99
C PHE A 203 -6.47 14.25 -6.58
N LEU A 204 -7.35 13.26 -6.44
CA LEU A 204 -7.98 12.91 -5.16
C LEU A 204 -7.43 11.58 -4.66
N MET A 205 -6.78 11.58 -3.49
CA MET A 205 -6.48 10.39 -2.70
C MET A 205 -7.63 10.16 -1.72
N HIS A 206 -8.43 9.14 -1.99
CA HIS A 206 -9.60 8.74 -1.21
C HIS A 206 -9.28 7.46 -0.44
N HIS A 207 -9.06 7.57 0.88
CA HIS A 207 -8.54 6.48 1.69
C HIS A 207 -9.52 6.03 2.76
N TYR A 208 -10.03 4.81 2.65
CA TYR A 208 -10.84 4.19 3.69
C TYR A 208 -9.99 3.72 4.89
N LYS A 209 -10.60 3.74 6.11
CA LYS A 209 -10.09 3.02 7.27
C LYS A 209 -10.40 1.53 7.16
N ALA A 210 -11.56 1.18 6.66
CA ALA A 210 -11.98 -0.20 6.46
C ALA A 210 -11.12 -0.90 5.39
N PRO A 211 -10.92 -2.23 5.48
CA PRO A 211 -11.41 -3.14 6.51
C PRO A 211 -10.44 -3.39 7.69
N HIS A 212 -9.54 -2.46 8.04
CA HIS A 212 -8.57 -2.57 9.15
C HIS A 212 -9.24 -3.01 10.48
N ASP A 213 -8.47 -3.62 11.37
CA ASP A 213 -8.86 -3.89 12.75
C ASP A 213 -9.51 -2.62 13.41
N ASN A 214 -10.61 -2.68 14.10
CA ASN A 214 -11.38 -3.76 14.76
C ASN A 214 -12.46 -4.45 13.88
N PHE A 215 -12.50 -4.24 12.56
CA PHE A 215 -13.49 -4.85 11.66
C PHE A 215 -14.93 -4.48 12.02
N GLU A 216 -15.18 -3.25 12.41
CA GLU A 216 -16.49 -2.74 12.74
C GLU A 216 -17.21 -2.30 11.46
N ASN A 217 -18.18 -3.07 11.02
CA ASN A 217 -18.99 -2.75 9.84
C ASN A 217 -20.15 -1.80 10.20
N ALA A 218 -20.71 -1.11 9.20
CA ALA A 218 -21.94 -0.36 9.41
C ALA A 218 -23.11 -1.31 9.72
N GLU A 219 -23.98 -0.93 10.68
CA GLU A 219 -25.07 -1.76 11.21
C GLU A 219 -25.99 -2.36 10.14
N ARG A 220 -26.20 -1.64 9.01
CA ARG A 220 -26.99 -2.14 7.87
C ARG A 220 -26.45 -3.43 7.23
N TYR A 221 -25.24 -3.87 7.59
CA TYR A 221 -24.61 -5.11 7.11
C TYR A 221 -24.56 -6.20 8.20
N ASP A 222 -25.10 -6.00 9.39
CA ASP A 222 -24.97 -6.96 10.51
C ASP A 222 -25.55 -8.33 10.17
N TRP A 223 -26.61 -8.38 9.38
CA TRP A 223 -27.26 -9.61 8.91
C TRP A 223 -26.46 -10.34 7.81
N LEU A 224 -25.56 -9.64 7.12
CA LEU A 224 -24.86 -10.21 5.96
C LEU A 224 -23.95 -11.36 6.41
N PHE A 225 -24.02 -12.49 5.74
CA PHE A 225 -23.28 -13.74 6.01
C PHE A 225 -23.72 -14.51 7.27
N ASP A 226 -24.84 -14.19 7.95
CA ASP A 226 -25.26 -14.94 9.13
C ASP A 226 -25.45 -16.44 8.83
N ASP A 227 -26.11 -16.75 7.72
CA ASP A 227 -26.42 -18.11 7.28
C ASP A 227 -25.37 -18.69 6.28
N VAL A 228 -24.18 -18.10 6.21
CA VAL A 228 -23.12 -18.50 5.28
C VAL A 228 -21.90 -19.00 6.03
N ASP A 229 -21.43 -20.20 5.71
CA ASP A 229 -20.11 -20.65 6.11
C ASP A 229 -19.05 -20.10 5.16
N ILE A 230 -18.17 -19.26 5.68
CA ILE A 230 -17.07 -18.68 4.90
C ILE A 230 -16.02 -19.76 4.63
N PRO A 231 -15.66 -20.01 3.35
CA PRO A 231 -14.68 -21.04 3.00
C PRO A 231 -13.32 -20.82 3.67
N GLU A 232 -12.79 -21.86 4.30
CA GLU A 232 -11.48 -21.85 4.96
C GLU A 232 -10.34 -21.90 3.94
N PRO A 233 -9.20 -21.21 4.19
CA PRO A 233 -8.01 -21.40 3.36
C PRO A 233 -7.38 -22.78 3.63
N VAL A 234 -6.78 -23.36 2.63
CA VAL A 234 -6.14 -24.70 2.73
C VAL A 234 -5.05 -24.76 3.80
N SER A 235 -4.44 -23.62 4.10
CA SER A 235 -3.36 -23.49 5.09
C SER A 235 -3.83 -23.21 6.53
N LEU A 236 -5.14 -23.03 6.78
CA LEU A 236 -5.66 -22.73 8.13
C LEU A 236 -5.28 -23.79 9.18
N TRP A 237 -5.29 -25.07 8.79
CA TRP A 237 -5.07 -26.20 9.68
C TRP A 237 -3.66 -26.76 9.63
N ARG A 238 -2.91 -26.45 8.57
CA ARG A 238 -1.51 -26.86 8.44
C ARG A 238 -0.62 -25.87 9.17
N GLN A 239 -0.26 -26.22 10.36
CA GLN A 239 0.53 -25.42 11.26
C GLN A 239 2.03 -25.57 11.09
N PRO A 240 2.81 -24.68 11.68
CA PRO A 240 4.04 -24.02 11.22
C PRO A 240 5.22 -24.94 10.92
N GLU A 241 4.96 -26.21 10.70
CA GLU A 241 5.95 -27.19 10.22
C GLU A 241 6.40 -26.91 8.78
N HIS A 242 5.65 -26.08 8.05
CA HIS A 242 5.99 -25.71 6.68
C HIS A 242 7.03 -24.57 6.58
N GLY A 243 7.18 -23.77 7.63
CA GLY A 243 8.13 -22.67 7.70
C GLY A 243 9.54 -23.10 8.12
N SER A 244 10.27 -22.21 8.75
CA SER A 244 11.59 -22.43 9.32
C SER A 244 11.57 -22.34 10.84
N GLN A 245 12.73 -22.59 11.49
CA GLN A 245 12.87 -22.34 12.94
C GLN A 245 12.62 -20.87 13.30
N ALA A 246 12.82 -19.94 12.36
CA ALA A 246 12.58 -18.51 12.56
C ALA A 246 11.09 -18.18 12.71
N THR A 247 10.20 -18.95 12.11
CA THR A 247 8.75 -18.68 12.10
C THR A 247 7.96 -19.60 13.01
N LYS A 248 8.58 -20.68 13.52
CA LYS A 248 7.92 -21.67 14.36
C LYS A 248 7.36 -21.04 15.64
N GLY A 249 6.04 -21.10 15.79
CA GLY A 249 5.33 -20.54 16.94
C GLY A 249 5.20 -19.01 16.94
N MET A 250 5.73 -18.32 15.93
CA MET A 250 5.67 -16.85 15.81
C MET A 250 4.34 -16.38 15.21
N GLY A 251 4.08 -15.10 15.36
CA GLY A 251 2.90 -14.42 14.81
C GLY A 251 1.62 -14.61 15.62
N THR A 252 0.69 -13.66 15.47
CA THR A 252 -0.65 -13.77 16.05
C THR A 252 -1.50 -14.76 15.25
N SER A 253 -2.23 -15.62 15.94
CA SER A 253 -2.98 -16.72 15.33
C SER A 253 -4.49 -16.49 15.29
N ILE A 254 -5.20 -17.25 14.45
CA ILE A 254 -6.66 -17.37 14.53
C ILE A 254 -7.03 -18.14 15.81
N GLY A 255 -6.42 -19.33 16.01
CA GLY A 255 -6.66 -20.20 17.14
C GLY A 255 -5.78 -19.90 18.36
N LYS A 256 -5.78 -20.82 19.33
CA LYS A 256 -5.12 -20.66 20.63
C LYS A 256 -3.58 -20.81 20.61
N ARG A 257 -2.94 -21.00 19.45
CA ARG A 257 -1.47 -21.13 19.34
C ARG A 257 -0.75 -19.95 20.01
N ASN A 258 -1.16 -18.73 19.72
CA ASN A 258 -0.71 -17.57 20.47
C ASN A 258 -1.61 -17.37 21.70
N LYS A 259 -1.10 -17.78 22.88
CA LYS A 259 -1.85 -17.74 24.14
C LYS A 259 -2.08 -16.32 24.69
N ARG A 260 -1.29 -15.35 24.26
CA ARG A 260 -1.38 -13.97 24.77
C ARG A 260 -2.33 -13.12 23.96
N ARG A 261 -2.38 -13.37 22.64
CA ARG A 261 -3.19 -12.58 21.70
C ARG A 261 -3.52 -13.44 20.48
N ASN A 262 -4.78 -13.73 20.27
CA ASN A 262 -5.26 -14.44 19.09
C ASN A 262 -6.61 -13.88 18.63
N MET A 263 -7.03 -14.24 17.42
CA MET A 263 -8.27 -13.74 16.85
C MET A 263 -9.51 -14.20 17.62
N GLY A 264 -9.48 -15.40 18.16
CA GLY A 264 -10.60 -15.88 18.99
C GLY A 264 -10.80 -15.02 20.24
N MET A 265 -9.73 -14.58 20.91
CA MET A 265 -9.83 -13.61 22.01
C MET A 265 -10.40 -12.27 21.53
N HIS A 266 -9.93 -11.78 20.38
CA HIS A 266 -10.40 -10.52 19.81
C HIS A 266 -11.87 -10.60 19.37
N MET A 267 -12.34 -11.78 18.93
CA MET A 267 -13.71 -12.06 18.53
C MET A 267 -14.60 -12.56 19.68
N PHE A 268 -14.14 -12.53 20.92
CA PHE A 268 -14.87 -12.97 22.11
C PHE A 268 -15.39 -14.41 22.00
N VAL A 269 -14.55 -15.32 21.48
CA VAL A 269 -14.88 -16.75 21.43
C VAL A 269 -14.67 -17.36 22.80
N ASP A 270 -15.57 -18.26 23.21
CA ASP A 270 -15.49 -18.95 24.48
C ASP A 270 -14.19 -19.76 24.57
N GLN A 271 -13.35 -19.44 25.56
CA GLN A 271 -12.04 -20.05 25.76
C GLN A 271 -12.12 -21.52 26.19
N SER A 272 -13.28 -21.98 26.70
CA SER A 272 -13.51 -23.38 27.13
C SER A 272 -13.72 -24.35 25.95
N LEU A 273 -14.06 -23.85 24.76
CA LEU A 273 -14.28 -24.69 23.59
C LEU A 273 -13.02 -25.51 23.24
N PRO A 274 -13.16 -26.73 22.71
CA PRO A 274 -12.07 -27.49 22.11
C PRO A 274 -11.34 -26.65 21.03
N ASP A 275 -10.03 -26.82 20.88
CA ASP A 275 -9.19 -25.98 20.05
C ASP A 275 -9.66 -25.87 18.59
N GLU A 276 -10.12 -26.98 18.01
CA GLU A 276 -10.68 -26.98 16.67
C GLU A 276 -11.95 -26.14 16.57
N GLN A 277 -12.91 -26.35 17.46
CA GLN A 277 -14.17 -25.59 17.48
C GLN A 277 -13.91 -24.12 17.76
N TYR A 278 -12.99 -23.80 18.68
CA TYR A 278 -12.56 -22.43 18.95
C TYR A 278 -12.02 -21.75 17.69
N LYS A 279 -11.10 -22.42 16.98
CA LYS A 279 -10.46 -21.88 15.78
C LYS A 279 -11.47 -21.66 14.65
N ARG A 280 -12.38 -22.62 14.39
CA ARG A 280 -13.46 -22.45 13.39
C ARG A 280 -14.35 -21.28 13.74
N THR A 281 -14.78 -21.18 14.99
CA THR A 281 -15.63 -20.08 15.45
C THR A 281 -14.92 -18.74 15.32
N ALA A 282 -13.65 -18.66 15.69
CA ALA A 282 -12.82 -17.46 15.55
C ALA A 282 -12.68 -17.03 14.08
N TYR A 283 -12.39 -17.98 13.20
CA TYR A 283 -12.27 -17.75 11.77
C TYR A 283 -13.59 -17.20 11.19
N GLN A 284 -14.71 -17.85 11.45
CA GLN A 284 -16.01 -17.44 10.93
C GLN A 284 -16.39 -16.02 11.41
N ARG A 285 -16.25 -15.73 12.72
CA ARG A 285 -16.53 -14.40 13.27
C ARG A 285 -15.66 -13.32 12.66
N TYR A 286 -14.36 -13.59 12.52
CA TYR A 286 -13.40 -12.68 11.93
C TYR A 286 -13.75 -12.36 10.47
N LEU A 287 -13.88 -13.41 9.66
CA LEU A 287 -14.11 -13.23 8.22
C LEU A 287 -15.45 -12.54 7.94
N LYS A 288 -16.51 -12.91 8.64
CA LYS A 288 -17.83 -12.26 8.49
C LYS A 288 -17.74 -10.75 8.74
N LYS A 289 -17.09 -10.32 9.82
CA LYS A 289 -16.89 -8.90 10.14
C LYS A 289 -16.01 -8.19 9.08
N TYR A 290 -14.93 -8.82 8.69
CA TYR A 290 -14.03 -8.28 7.66
C TYR A 290 -14.77 -8.08 6.32
N LEU A 291 -15.49 -9.08 5.86
CA LEU A 291 -16.21 -9.05 4.58
C LEU A 291 -17.40 -8.07 4.60
N ARG A 292 -18.06 -7.86 5.76
CA ARG A 292 -19.07 -6.80 5.95
C ARG A 292 -18.45 -5.41 5.77
N CYS A 293 -17.22 -5.20 6.26
CA CYS A 293 -16.49 -3.95 6.01
C CYS A 293 -16.16 -3.79 4.52
N VAL A 294 -15.75 -4.85 3.84
CA VAL A 294 -15.49 -4.85 2.38
C VAL A 294 -16.77 -4.49 1.62
N ARG A 295 -17.93 -5.04 1.99
CA ARG A 295 -19.21 -4.67 1.38
C ARG A 295 -19.51 -3.18 1.54
N GLY A 296 -19.25 -2.63 2.71
CA GLY A 296 -19.43 -1.19 2.95
C GLY A 296 -18.52 -0.30 2.08
N ILE A 297 -17.31 -0.75 1.77
CA ILE A 297 -16.43 -0.08 0.81
C ILE A 297 -17.02 -0.16 -0.59
N ASP A 298 -17.40 -1.35 -1.04
CA ASP A 298 -17.90 -1.57 -2.40
C ASP A 298 -19.15 -0.72 -2.69
N ASP A 299 -20.12 -0.68 -1.79
CA ASP A 299 -21.32 0.14 -1.94
C ASP A 299 -21.00 1.65 -1.97
N ASN A 300 -20.02 2.11 -1.21
CA ASN A 300 -19.56 3.50 -1.24
C ASN A 300 -18.83 3.86 -2.54
N LEU A 301 -18.11 2.91 -3.15
CA LEU A 301 -17.54 3.10 -4.49
C LEU A 301 -18.62 3.28 -5.54
N GLY A 302 -19.72 2.53 -5.47
CA GLY A 302 -20.88 2.73 -6.34
C GLY A 302 -21.41 4.17 -6.29
N ARG A 303 -21.42 4.80 -5.11
CA ARG A 303 -21.81 6.21 -4.94
C ARG A 303 -20.83 7.19 -5.61
N LEU A 304 -19.52 6.96 -5.49
CA LEU A 304 -18.51 7.77 -6.17
C LEU A 304 -18.61 7.63 -7.68
N PHE A 305 -18.78 6.42 -8.19
CA PHE A 305 -18.88 6.16 -9.62
C PHE A 305 -20.15 6.78 -10.22
N ALA A 306 -21.29 6.64 -9.55
CA ALA A 306 -22.54 7.28 -9.96
C ALA A 306 -22.40 8.82 -10.04
N TYR A 307 -21.65 9.44 -9.13
CA TYR A 307 -21.36 10.87 -9.22
C TYR A 307 -20.50 11.21 -10.45
N LEU A 308 -19.43 10.45 -10.72
CA LEU A 308 -18.56 10.69 -11.87
C LEU A 308 -19.31 10.51 -13.19
N GLU A 309 -20.19 9.53 -13.27
CA GLU A 309 -21.08 9.31 -14.42
C GLU A 309 -22.03 10.48 -14.63
N LYS A 310 -22.80 10.81 -13.59
CA LYS A 310 -23.78 11.93 -13.63
C LYS A 310 -23.15 13.26 -13.98
N SER A 311 -21.90 13.48 -13.55
CA SER A 311 -21.16 14.72 -13.83
C SER A 311 -20.40 14.71 -15.16
N GLY A 312 -20.48 13.62 -15.95
CA GLY A 312 -19.80 13.43 -17.23
C GLY A 312 -18.26 13.33 -17.10
N GLN A 313 -17.76 12.97 -15.91
CA GLN A 313 -16.31 12.93 -15.65
C GLN A 313 -15.75 11.50 -15.69
N MET A 314 -16.58 10.45 -15.67
CA MET A 314 -16.19 9.05 -15.54
C MET A 314 -15.12 8.62 -16.55
N ASP A 315 -15.27 8.95 -17.83
CA ASP A 315 -14.35 8.55 -18.89
C ASP A 315 -13.11 9.45 -19.03
N ASN A 316 -13.11 10.61 -18.36
CA ASN A 316 -11.93 11.47 -18.26
C ASN A 316 -11.21 11.34 -16.92
N THR A 317 -11.52 10.32 -16.14
CA THR A 317 -10.91 10.04 -14.85
C THR A 317 -10.18 8.71 -14.88
N VAL A 318 -8.89 8.71 -14.55
CA VAL A 318 -8.16 7.49 -14.19
C VAL A 318 -8.63 7.11 -12.79
N ILE A 319 -9.26 5.95 -12.66
CA ILE A 319 -9.70 5.42 -11.37
C ILE A 319 -8.78 4.26 -11.00
N ILE A 320 -8.11 4.39 -9.88
CA ILE A 320 -7.20 3.39 -9.32
C ILE A 320 -7.82 2.86 -8.03
N TYR A 321 -7.87 1.55 -7.85
CA TYR A 321 -8.21 0.91 -6.59
C TYR A 321 -7.05 0.05 -6.10
N THR A 322 -6.65 0.23 -4.85
CA THR A 322 -5.59 -0.55 -4.21
C THR A 322 -5.77 -0.62 -2.69
N SER A 323 -4.84 -1.26 -2.01
CA SER A 323 -4.65 -1.25 -0.55
C SER A 323 -3.26 -0.71 -0.22
N ASP A 324 -2.98 -0.42 1.04
CA ASP A 324 -1.62 -0.08 1.49
C ASP A 324 -0.75 -1.35 1.69
N GLN A 325 -1.35 -2.51 1.95
CA GLN A 325 -0.75 -3.86 1.92
C GLN A 325 -1.85 -4.91 1.81
N GLY A 326 -1.48 -6.19 1.79
CA GLY A 326 -2.41 -7.30 1.91
C GLY A 326 -2.83 -7.54 3.37
N MET A 327 -3.49 -8.68 3.60
CA MET A 327 -3.97 -9.12 4.92
C MET A 327 -4.07 -10.63 4.96
N MET A 328 -3.59 -11.25 6.04
CA MET A 328 -3.80 -12.67 6.32
C MET A 328 -5.23 -12.87 6.82
N LEU A 329 -6.01 -13.63 6.09
CA LEU A 329 -7.40 -13.96 6.41
C LEU A 329 -7.55 -15.41 6.88
N GLY A 330 -6.63 -15.83 7.75
CA GLY A 330 -6.56 -17.17 8.30
C GLY A 330 -5.53 -18.09 7.64
N GLU A 331 -4.92 -17.67 6.55
CA GLU A 331 -3.84 -18.43 5.93
C GLU A 331 -2.71 -18.67 6.95
N HIS A 332 -2.18 -19.89 6.99
CA HIS A 332 -1.18 -20.35 7.96
C HIS A 332 -1.57 -20.15 9.44
N ASP A 333 -2.87 -20.10 9.75
CA ASP A 333 -3.38 -19.73 11.08
C ASP A 333 -2.97 -18.30 11.50
N TYR A 334 -2.57 -17.44 10.57
CA TYR A 334 -2.18 -16.07 10.87
C TYR A 334 -3.33 -15.08 10.67
N ILE A 335 -3.20 -13.98 11.37
CA ILE A 335 -3.96 -12.74 11.17
C ILE A 335 -2.98 -11.60 10.90
N ASP A 336 -3.54 -10.44 10.56
CA ASP A 336 -2.77 -9.22 10.35
C ASP A 336 -1.94 -9.29 9.04
N LYS A 337 -0.95 -8.47 8.91
CA LYS A 337 -0.02 -8.33 7.79
C LYS A 337 1.40 -8.56 8.29
N ARG A 338 2.41 -7.93 7.75
CA ARG A 338 3.80 -7.91 8.22
C ARG A 338 4.68 -9.05 7.71
N TRP A 339 4.08 -10.16 7.29
CA TRP A 339 4.80 -11.27 6.68
C TRP A 339 5.16 -10.97 5.22
N MET A 340 6.19 -11.64 4.71
CA MET A 340 6.45 -11.66 3.28
C MET A 340 5.64 -12.76 2.56
N TYR A 341 4.75 -13.46 3.25
CA TYR A 341 3.81 -14.40 2.61
C TYR A 341 2.88 -13.64 1.67
N GLU A 342 2.42 -14.34 0.63
CA GLU A 342 1.73 -13.74 -0.51
C GLU A 342 0.53 -12.89 -0.09
N GLU A 343 -0.31 -13.39 0.81
CA GLU A 343 -1.53 -12.71 1.24
C GLU A 343 -1.25 -11.40 1.99
N SER A 344 -0.11 -11.29 2.65
CA SER A 344 0.31 -10.08 3.36
C SER A 344 1.01 -9.07 2.48
N MET A 345 1.91 -9.51 1.58
CA MET A 345 2.67 -8.57 0.75
C MET A 345 1.96 -8.20 -0.56
N ARG A 346 1.05 -9.06 -1.07
CA ARG A 346 0.31 -8.80 -2.32
C ARG A 346 -0.86 -7.86 -2.07
N MET A 347 -0.87 -6.76 -2.82
CA MET A 347 -1.92 -5.75 -2.80
C MET A 347 -2.87 -5.94 -3.98
N PRO A 348 -4.16 -5.62 -3.85
CA PRO A 348 -4.99 -5.43 -5.03
C PRO A 348 -4.50 -4.21 -5.81
N PHE A 349 -4.54 -4.29 -7.14
CA PHE A 349 -4.30 -3.13 -7.99
C PHE A 349 -5.13 -3.22 -9.28
N LEU A 350 -6.10 -2.33 -9.38
CA LEU A 350 -7.04 -2.26 -10.50
C LEU A 350 -7.06 -0.83 -11.03
N VAL A 351 -7.05 -0.67 -12.35
CA VAL A 351 -7.09 0.66 -12.98
C VAL A 351 -8.10 0.68 -14.11
N ARG A 352 -8.99 1.68 -14.08
CA ARG A 352 -9.91 1.99 -15.17
C ARG A 352 -9.54 3.33 -15.80
N TYR A 353 -9.28 3.33 -17.10
CA TYR A 353 -9.17 4.53 -17.94
C TYR A 353 -9.43 4.17 -19.40
N PRO A 354 -10.66 4.26 -19.90
CA PRO A 354 -11.06 3.71 -21.23
C PRO A 354 -10.37 4.39 -22.41
N LYS A 355 -9.84 5.61 -22.23
CA LYS A 355 -9.05 6.29 -23.27
C LYS A 355 -7.67 5.69 -23.51
N MET A 356 -7.19 4.78 -22.63
CA MET A 356 -5.86 4.20 -22.71
C MET A 356 -5.86 2.67 -22.51
N ILE A 357 -6.70 2.17 -21.63
CA ILE A 357 -6.68 0.79 -21.15
C ILE A 357 -7.76 0.00 -21.85
N LYS A 358 -7.38 -1.13 -22.44
CA LYS A 358 -8.35 -2.10 -22.99
C LYS A 358 -9.10 -2.77 -21.84
N ALA A 359 -10.42 -2.74 -21.90
CA ALA A 359 -11.30 -3.36 -20.92
C ALA A 359 -11.04 -4.87 -20.76
N GLY A 360 -11.15 -5.38 -19.54
CA GLY A 360 -10.99 -6.79 -19.20
C GLY A 360 -9.55 -7.31 -19.32
N THR A 361 -8.56 -6.42 -19.32
CA THR A 361 -7.14 -6.82 -19.37
C THR A 361 -6.67 -7.33 -18.00
N ARG A 362 -5.85 -8.37 -18.00
CA ARG A 362 -5.12 -8.89 -16.83
C ARG A 362 -3.64 -8.96 -17.16
N THR A 363 -2.79 -8.75 -16.16
CA THR A 363 -1.34 -8.87 -16.30
C THR A 363 -0.73 -9.48 -15.04
N ASP A 364 0.24 -10.36 -15.23
CA ASP A 364 1.05 -10.98 -14.18
C ASP A 364 2.43 -10.31 -14.01
N GLU A 365 2.65 -9.17 -14.68
CA GLU A 365 3.88 -8.41 -14.53
C GLU A 365 4.03 -7.87 -13.11
N ILE A 366 5.25 -7.97 -12.58
CA ILE A 366 5.55 -7.53 -11.21
C ILE A 366 5.61 -6.01 -11.16
N ILE A 367 4.78 -5.43 -10.29
CA ILE A 367 4.85 -4.03 -9.86
C ILE A 367 4.89 -3.96 -8.34
N ASN A 368 5.38 -2.85 -7.80
CA ASN A 368 5.31 -2.62 -6.36
C ASN A 368 4.94 -1.16 -6.03
N ASN A 369 4.68 -0.88 -4.76
CA ASN A 369 4.18 0.43 -4.35
C ASN A 369 5.17 1.59 -4.50
N THR A 370 6.46 1.36 -4.82
CA THR A 370 7.38 2.44 -5.25
C THR A 370 7.05 2.96 -6.64
N ASP A 371 6.38 2.14 -7.47
CA ASP A 371 6.08 2.43 -8.87
C ASP A 371 4.84 3.33 -9.04
N PHE A 372 4.01 3.46 -7.98
CA PHE A 372 2.73 4.18 -8.06
C PHE A 372 2.91 5.67 -8.31
N ALA A 373 3.80 6.34 -7.55
CA ALA A 373 4.07 7.76 -7.77
C ALA A 373 4.62 8.04 -9.18
N PRO A 374 5.64 7.31 -9.70
CA PRO A 374 6.09 7.47 -11.09
C PRO A 374 4.99 7.27 -12.13
N MET A 375 4.11 6.28 -11.94
CA MET A 375 2.99 6.02 -12.84
C MET A 375 1.98 7.17 -12.85
N ILE A 376 1.58 7.64 -11.68
CA ILE A 376 0.62 8.75 -11.53
C ILE A 376 1.19 10.03 -12.16
N LEU A 377 2.48 10.32 -11.94
CA LEU A 377 3.16 11.47 -12.53
C LEU A 377 3.20 11.38 -14.06
N GLU A 378 3.51 10.20 -14.63
CA GLU A 378 3.51 10.03 -16.09
C GLU A 378 2.11 10.23 -16.69
N LEU A 379 1.05 9.73 -16.04
CA LEU A 379 -0.34 9.98 -16.46
C LEU A 379 -0.71 11.47 -16.42
N ALA A 380 -0.10 12.23 -15.51
CA ALA A 380 -0.23 13.69 -15.41
C ALA A 380 0.69 14.45 -16.39
N GLY A 381 1.49 13.75 -17.21
CA GLY A 381 2.46 14.36 -18.12
C GLY A 381 3.71 14.90 -17.42
N VAL A 382 4.00 14.45 -16.21
CA VAL A 382 5.16 14.84 -15.40
C VAL A 382 6.21 13.73 -15.41
N LYS A 383 7.47 14.09 -15.68
CA LYS A 383 8.58 13.13 -15.55
C LYS A 383 8.88 12.89 -14.06
N ALA A 384 8.90 11.63 -13.66
CA ALA A 384 9.30 11.26 -12.31
C ALA A 384 10.75 11.69 -12.03
N PRO A 385 11.03 12.34 -10.89
CA PRO A 385 12.39 12.73 -10.52
C PRO A 385 13.30 11.53 -10.27
N GLY A 386 14.60 11.69 -10.51
CA GLY A 386 15.59 10.62 -10.37
C GLY A 386 15.81 10.11 -8.94
N TYR A 387 15.30 10.81 -7.92
CA TYR A 387 15.33 10.31 -6.54
C TYR A 387 14.22 9.31 -6.21
N MET A 388 13.20 9.15 -7.08
CA MET A 388 12.24 8.06 -6.97
C MET A 388 12.89 6.76 -7.44
N GLN A 389 12.76 5.71 -6.65
CA GLN A 389 13.38 4.40 -6.91
C GLN A 389 12.48 3.47 -7.73
N GLY A 390 11.19 3.78 -7.78
CA GLY A 390 10.21 3.07 -8.59
C GLY A 390 10.27 3.45 -10.08
N ARG A 391 9.57 2.68 -10.88
CA ARG A 391 9.46 2.86 -12.34
C ARG A 391 7.99 3.00 -12.73
N SER A 392 7.67 3.92 -13.63
CA SER A 392 6.32 4.00 -14.19
C SER A 392 5.97 2.75 -15.00
N PHE A 393 4.76 2.22 -14.76
CA PHE A 393 4.19 1.11 -15.49
C PHE A 393 3.06 1.51 -16.46
N VAL A 394 3.01 2.77 -16.87
CA VAL A 394 2.10 3.23 -17.94
C VAL A 394 2.23 2.39 -19.23
N PRO A 395 3.42 1.89 -19.63
CA PRO A 395 3.51 0.95 -20.74
C PRO A 395 2.64 -0.30 -20.56
N LEU A 396 2.59 -0.89 -19.35
CA LEU A 396 1.75 -2.06 -19.04
C LEU A 396 0.25 -1.71 -19.16
N LEU A 397 -0.15 -0.50 -18.75
CA LEU A 397 -1.53 -0.02 -18.91
C LEU A 397 -1.94 0.05 -20.39
N ARG A 398 -0.98 0.22 -21.29
CA ARG A 398 -1.16 0.22 -22.76
C ARG A 398 -1.01 -1.17 -23.39
N GLY A 399 -0.88 -2.22 -22.56
CA GLY A 399 -0.67 -3.60 -23.02
C GLY A 399 0.71 -3.88 -23.60
N LYS A 400 1.74 -3.13 -23.19
CA LYS A 400 3.12 -3.29 -23.68
C LYS A 400 4.06 -3.57 -22.49
N THR A 401 4.69 -4.74 -22.47
CA THR A 401 5.74 -5.05 -21.52
C THR A 401 7.11 -4.68 -22.10
N PRO A 402 7.82 -3.69 -21.52
CA PRO A 402 9.20 -3.40 -21.93
C PRO A 402 10.13 -4.61 -21.73
N ALA A 403 11.08 -4.84 -22.63
CA ALA A 403 11.99 -5.98 -22.56
C ALA A 403 12.85 -5.99 -21.27
N ASP A 404 13.13 -4.82 -20.73
CA ASP A 404 13.87 -4.59 -19.48
C ASP A 404 12.96 -4.49 -18.23
N TRP A 405 11.71 -5.01 -18.31
CA TRP A 405 10.79 -4.96 -17.18
C TRP A 405 11.34 -5.80 -16.01
N PRO A 406 11.24 -5.31 -14.74
CA PRO A 406 11.72 -6.04 -13.57
C PRO A 406 11.06 -7.41 -13.43
N LYS A 407 11.88 -8.45 -13.23
CA LYS A 407 11.43 -9.84 -13.03
C LYS A 407 11.32 -10.21 -11.56
N SER A 408 11.65 -9.29 -10.67
CA SER A 408 11.71 -9.50 -9.22
C SER A 408 11.37 -8.24 -8.47
N THR A 409 10.91 -8.40 -7.22
CA THR A 409 10.72 -7.32 -6.26
C THR A 409 11.41 -7.64 -4.95
N TYR A 410 11.89 -6.62 -4.26
CA TYR A 410 12.50 -6.70 -2.93
C TYR A 410 11.48 -6.29 -1.87
N TYR A 411 11.54 -6.96 -0.72
CA TYR A 411 10.68 -6.69 0.44
C TYR A 411 11.53 -6.64 1.71
N ARG A 412 11.17 -5.76 2.68
CA ARG A 412 11.77 -5.76 4.01
C ARG A 412 10.80 -5.31 5.09
N TYR A 413 10.60 -6.14 6.09
CA TYR A 413 9.91 -5.81 7.33
C TYR A 413 10.92 -5.50 8.45
N TRP A 414 10.82 -4.28 9.01
CA TRP A 414 11.79 -3.76 9.96
C TRP A 414 11.39 -3.92 11.43
N MET A 415 10.09 -4.01 11.72
CA MET A 415 9.56 -4.08 13.10
C MET A 415 9.68 -5.50 13.65
N HIS A 416 10.79 -5.79 14.35
CA HIS A 416 10.98 -7.08 14.98
C HIS A 416 10.07 -7.26 16.20
N MET A 417 9.27 -8.33 16.24
CA MET A 417 8.46 -8.80 17.37
C MET A 417 7.53 -7.75 18.01
N ALA A 418 7.27 -6.64 17.32
CA ALA A 418 6.38 -5.60 17.81
C ALA A 418 4.93 -5.91 17.42
N HIS A 419 4.00 -5.75 18.37
CA HIS A 419 2.54 -5.88 18.22
C HIS A 419 2.01 -7.28 17.89
N HIS A 420 2.56 -7.99 16.90
CA HIS A 420 2.03 -9.26 16.39
C HIS A 420 3.05 -10.39 16.39
N ASP A 421 4.14 -10.25 17.12
CA ASP A 421 5.18 -11.27 17.27
C ASP A 421 5.80 -11.74 15.93
N ASN A 422 5.95 -10.82 14.95
CA ASN A 422 6.56 -11.11 13.65
C ASN A 422 8.06 -10.85 13.69
N PRO A 423 8.93 -11.84 13.39
CA PRO A 423 10.37 -11.63 13.26
C PRO A 423 10.69 -10.68 12.11
N ALA A 424 11.70 -9.83 12.27
CA ALA A 424 12.18 -8.98 11.18
C ALA A 424 12.83 -9.84 10.09
N HIS A 425 12.55 -9.49 8.84
CA HIS A 425 12.97 -10.27 7.68
C HIS A 425 13.04 -9.41 6.43
N PHE A 426 13.72 -9.92 5.41
CA PHE A 426 13.71 -9.39 4.06
C PHE A 426 13.78 -10.53 3.05
N GLY A 427 13.47 -10.22 1.79
CA GLY A 427 13.47 -11.24 0.77
C GLY A 427 13.32 -10.71 -0.65
N VAL A 428 13.31 -11.64 -1.59
CA VAL A 428 13.08 -11.42 -3.01
C VAL A 428 11.93 -12.30 -3.51
N ARG A 429 11.06 -11.73 -4.35
CA ARG A 429 9.96 -12.42 -5.02
C ARG A 429 10.12 -12.27 -6.53
N THR A 430 10.19 -13.39 -7.25
CA THR A 430 10.10 -13.50 -8.71
C THR A 430 8.73 -14.06 -9.12
N LYS A 431 8.42 -14.24 -10.40
CA LYS A 431 7.16 -14.91 -10.81
C LYS A 431 7.12 -16.40 -10.37
N GLU A 432 8.28 -17.03 -10.18
CA GLU A 432 8.37 -18.47 -9.89
C GLU A 432 8.71 -18.78 -8.44
N TYR A 433 9.58 -17.99 -7.82
CA TYR A 433 10.11 -18.28 -6.49
C TYR A 433 10.05 -17.09 -5.56
N LYS A 434 9.99 -17.40 -4.26
CA LYS A 434 10.14 -16.44 -3.17
C LYS A 434 11.21 -16.95 -2.20
N LEU A 435 12.22 -16.12 -1.90
CA LEU A 435 13.25 -16.43 -0.91
C LEU A 435 13.19 -15.38 0.20
N ILE A 436 13.06 -15.84 1.45
CA ILE A 436 12.93 -14.99 2.64
C ILE A 436 14.06 -15.29 3.60
N PHE A 437 14.70 -14.26 4.14
CA PHE A 437 15.64 -14.36 5.26
C PHE A 437 15.09 -13.67 6.49
N PHE A 438 14.79 -14.43 7.51
CA PHE A 438 14.42 -13.94 8.83
C PHE A 438 15.71 -13.71 9.62
N TYR A 439 16.12 -12.42 9.74
CA TYR A 439 17.31 -12.08 10.52
C TYR A 439 17.01 -11.88 12.01
N GLY A 440 15.76 -11.77 12.39
CA GLY A 440 15.28 -11.88 13.77
C GLY A 440 15.81 -10.83 14.75
N LEU A 441 16.09 -9.60 14.30
CA LEU A 441 16.61 -8.51 15.13
C LEU A 441 15.87 -7.19 14.91
N ASN A 442 15.74 -6.41 15.99
CA ASN A 442 15.27 -5.03 15.86
C ASN A 442 16.40 -4.13 15.31
N TYR A 443 16.05 -3.18 14.44
CA TYR A 443 17.01 -2.19 13.93
C TYR A 443 17.43 -1.16 15.01
N LYS A 444 16.59 -0.95 16.02
CA LYS A 444 16.90 -0.14 17.22
C LYS A 444 17.61 -0.99 18.26
N LYS A 445 18.68 -0.49 18.84
CA LYS A 445 19.31 -1.12 20.02
C LYS A 445 18.33 -1.13 21.20
N GLY A 446 18.30 -2.21 21.97
CA GLY A 446 17.42 -2.36 23.14
C GLY A 446 15.95 -2.66 22.81
N GLY A 447 15.63 -3.08 21.60
CA GLY A 447 14.31 -3.56 21.19
C GLY A 447 13.95 -4.94 21.76
N PRO A 448 12.89 -5.59 21.25
CA PRO A 448 12.53 -6.96 21.60
C PRO A 448 13.68 -7.94 21.45
N LYS A 449 13.62 -9.05 22.23
CA LYS A 449 14.66 -10.09 22.20
C LYS A 449 14.85 -10.65 20.80
N PRO A 450 16.09 -10.95 20.38
CA PRO A 450 16.38 -11.64 19.13
C PRO A 450 15.61 -12.97 19.01
N THR A 451 15.21 -13.32 17.80
CA THR A 451 14.69 -14.66 17.47
C THR A 451 15.69 -15.42 16.63
N GLN A 452 15.52 -16.76 16.53
CA GLN A 452 16.39 -17.60 15.73
C GLN A 452 16.34 -17.15 14.26
N PRO A 453 17.47 -16.87 13.59
CA PRO A 453 17.48 -16.62 12.16
C PRO A 453 17.16 -17.87 11.33
N GLY A 454 16.64 -17.67 10.13
CA GLY A 454 16.32 -18.79 9.24
C GLY A 454 15.94 -18.36 7.84
N TRP A 455 16.02 -19.32 6.92
CA TRP A 455 15.66 -19.12 5.52
C TRP A 455 14.41 -19.90 5.14
N GLU A 456 13.63 -19.33 4.23
CA GLU A 456 12.48 -19.99 3.61
C GLU A 456 12.51 -19.77 2.11
N LEU A 457 12.30 -20.84 1.34
CA LEU A 457 12.16 -20.82 -0.12
C LEU A 457 10.84 -21.45 -0.52
N TYR A 458 10.07 -20.77 -1.36
CA TYR A 458 8.80 -21.27 -1.88
C TYR A 458 8.75 -21.24 -3.40
N ASP A 459 8.17 -22.31 -3.99
CA ASP A 459 7.85 -22.41 -5.42
C ASP A 459 6.44 -21.85 -5.65
N MET A 460 6.36 -20.60 -6.05
CA MET A 460 5.08 -19.88 -6.18
C MET A 460 4.19 -20.39 -7.32
N LYS A 461 4.75 -21.17 -8.24
CA LYS A 461 4.00 -21.77 -9.34
C LYS A 461 3.31 -23.07 -8.93
N ASN A 462 4.02 -23.93 -8.19
CA ASN A 462 3.54 -25.25 -7.79
C ASN A 462 2.98 -25.27 -6.35
N ASP A 463 3.37 -24.32 -5.53
CA ASP A 463 2.92 -24.13 -4.15
C ASP A 463 2.56 -22.65 -3.88
N PRO A 464 1.50 -22.12 -4.55
CA PRO A 464 1.09 -20.72 -4.42
C PRO A 464 0.61 -20.36 -3.01
N HIS A 465 0.36 -21.34 -2.15
CA HIS A 465 -0.03 -21.17 -0.75
C HIS A 465 1.14 -21.32 0.23
N GLU A 466 2.38 -21.41 -0.26
CA GLU A 466 3.61 -21.41 0.55
C GLU A 466 3.60 -22.47 1.66
N MET A 467 3.13 -23.69 1.31
CA MET A 467 2.93 -24.79 2.25
C MET A 467 4.20 -25.58 2.56
N ASN A 468 5.22 -25.48 1.71
CA ASN A 468 6.42 -26.33 1.79
C ASN A 468 7.68 -25.46 1.67
N ASN A 469 8.42 -25.31 2.77
CA ASN A 469 9.73 -24.69 2.72
C ASN A 469 10.73 -25.59 2.02
N LEU A 470 11.27 -25.14 0.89
CA LEU A 470 12.20 -25.90 0.04
C LEU A 470 13.67 -25.54 0.30
N TYR A 471 13.94 -24.59 1.21
CA TYR A 471 15.31 -24.21 1.55
C TYR A 471 16.08 -25.39 2.16
N GLY A 472 17.34 -25.54 1.78
CA GLY A 472 18.19 -26.65 2.22
C GLY A 472 18.02 -27.95 1.43
N GLN A 473 17.06 -28.05 0.52
CA GLN A 473 16.94 -29.23 -0.36
C GLN A 473 17.96 -29.13 -1.52
N PRO A 474 18.81 -30.16 -1.74
CA PRO A 474 19.90 -30.10 -2.73
C PRO A 474 19.45 -29.72 -4.15
N LYS A 475 18.28 -30.18 -4.59
CA LYS A 475 17.73 -29.89 -5.93
C LYS A 475 17.45 -28.40 -6.17
N TYR A 476 17.29 -27.60 -5.12
CA TYR A 476 17.06 -26.15 -5.21
C TYR A 476 18.29 -25.29 -4.92
N ALA A 477 19.47 -25.87 -4.70
CA ALA A 477 20.68 -25.14 -4.36
C ALA A 477 21.05 -24.07 -5.40
N ALA A 478 20.89 -24.36 -6.70
CA ALA A 478 21.12 -23.39 -7.77
C ALA A 478 20.12 -22.21 -7.72
N VAL A 479 18.85 -22.47 -7.50
CA VAL A 479 17.79 -21.47 -7.34
C VAL A 479 18.08 -20.56 -6.14
N VAL A 480 18.45 -21.15 -4.98
CA VAL A 480 18.83 -20.37 -3.78
C VAL A 480 20.00 -19.45 -4.08
N LYS A 481 21.05 -19.94 -4.75
CA LYS A 481 22.22 -19.14 -5.11
C LYS A 481 21.84 -17.96 -5.99
N GLU A 482 21.03 -18.17 -7.02
CA GLU A 482 20.55 -17.14 -7.92
C GLU A 482 19.71 -16.08 -7.19
N LEU A 483 18.76 -16.50 -6.37
CA LEU A 483 17.90 -15.61 -5.62
C LEU A 483 18.66 -14.81 -4.53
N LYS A 484 19.67 -15.41 -3.88
CA LYS A 484 20.57 -14.69 -2.96
C LYS A 484 21.35 -13.60 -3.70
N ALA A 485 21.87 -13.90 -4.89
CA ALA A 485 22.57 -12.90 -5.71
C ALA A 485 21.65 -11.77 -6.15
N GLU A 486 20.44 -12.09 -6.59
CA GLU A 486 19.41 -11.09 -6.96
C GLU A 486 19.01 -10.23 -5.76
N MET A 487 18.83 -10.82 -4.59
CA MET A 487 18.52 -10.12 -3.35
C MET A 487 19.60 -9.11 -2.99
N LEU A 488 20.89 -9.48 -3.06
CA LEU A 488 22.02 -8.56 -2.81
C LEU A 488 22.05 -7.44 -3.84
N ARG A 489 21.82 -7.76 -5.11
CA ARG A 489 21.75 -6.77 -6.19
C ARG A 489 20.64 -5.73 -5.92
N LEU A 490 19.44 -6.17 -5.52
CA LEU A 490 18.30 -5.29 -5.23
C LEU A 490 18.55 -4.46 -3.97
N ARG A 491 19.08 -5.05 -2.91
CA ARG A 491 19.44 -4.32 -1.68
C ARG A 491 20.41 -3.18 -1.97
N LYS A 492 21.46 -3.44 -2.77
CA LYS A 492 22.40 -2.42 -3.22
C LYS A 492 21.71 -1.36 -4.09
N LYS A 493 20.93 -1.79 -5.08
CA LYS A 493 20.22 -0.90 -6.01
C LYS A 493 19.31 0.09 -5.28
N TYR A 494 18.58 -0.37 -4.26
CA TYR A 494 17.59 0.42 -3.55
C TYR A 494 18.10 1.04 -2.25
N ASN A 495 19.38 0.89 -1.94
CA ASN A 495 19.99 1.37 -0.70
C ASN A 495 19.27 0.82 0.56
N GLU A 496 18.86 -0.45 0.49
CA GLU A 496 18.28 -1.21 1.61
C GLU A 496 19.33 -2.11 2.27
N THR A 497 20.54 -1.56 2.46
CA THR A 497 21.70 -2.20 3.09
C THR A 497 21.70 -1.99 4.61
N ASP A 498 22.57 -2.70 5.31
CA ASP A 498 22.66 -2.66 6.78
C ASP A 498 23.85 -1.85 7.30
N ASP A 499 24.46 -1.00 6.46
CA ASP A 499 25.63 -0.18 6.84
C ASP A 499 25.37 0.67 8.08
N LYS A 500 24.13 1.09 8.29
CA LYS A 500 23.69 1.84 9.48
C LYS A 500 23.39 0.95 10.70
N TYR A 501 23.40 -0.38 10.53
CA TYR A 501 22.97 -1.35 11.55
C TYR A 501 23.98 -2.51 11.68
N PRO A 502 25.20 -2.26 12.21
CA PRO A 502 26.26 -3.28 12.27
C PRO A 502 25.88 -4.56 13.00
N HIS A 503 24.97 -4.48 13.98
CA HIS A 503 24.48 -5.65 14.70
C HIS A 503 23.59 -6.56 13.83
N ILE A 504 22.84 -5.98 12.87
CA ILE A 504 22.07 -6.75 11.88
C ILE A 504 23.01 -7.34 10.85
N GLN A 505 23.98 -6.54 10.36
CA GLN A 505 24.97 -6.99 9.39
C GLN A 505 25.72 -8.24 9.90
N LYS A 506 26.15 -8.24 11.16
CA LYS A 506 26.81 -9.40 11.78
C LYS A 506 25.97 -10.69 11.71
N VAL A 507 24.66 -10.61 12.00
CA VAL A 507 23.77 -11.77 11.92
C VAL A 507 23.58 -12.22 10.47
N ILE A 508 23.48 -11.28 9.53
CA ILE A 508 23.38 -11.62 8.11
C ILE A 508 24.64 -12.38 7.66
N GLU A 509 25.82 -11.85 7.96
CA GLU A 509 27.11 -12.48 7.62
C GLU A 509 27.24 -13.89 8.21
N GLU A 510 26.84 -14.07 9.48
CA GLU A 510 26.90 -15.37 10.18
C GLU A 510 25.95 -16.42 9.59
N TYR A 511 24.75 -16.01 9.16
CA TYR A 511 23.68 -16.94 8.75
C TYR A 511 23.39 -16.94 7.25
N TRP A 512 24.16 -16.18 6.46
CA TRP A 512 23.91 -16.07 5.02
C TRP A 512 24.02 -17.38 4.27
N ASP A 513 24.95 -18.24 4.66
CA ASP A 513 25.23 -19.53 4.00
C ASP A 513 24.83 -20.75 4.82
N LYS A 514 24.10 -20.53 5.91
CA LYS A 514 23.56 -21.63 6.74
C LYS A 514 22.20 -22.12 6.26
#